data_b60a7d5e601d43ec41e1b5dfcb5cb6fb
#
_entry.id   b60a7d5e601d43ec41e1b5dfcb5cb6fb
#
_cell.length_a   1.000
_cell.length_b   1.000
_cell.length_c   1.000
_cell.angle_alpha   90.00
_cell.angle_beta   90.00
_cell.angle_gamma   90.00
#
_symmetry.space_group_name_H-M   'P 1'
#
loop_
_entity.id
_entity.type
_entity.pdbx_description
1 polymer ?
#
loop_
_entity_poly.entity_id
_entity_poly.type
_entity_poly.pdbx_seq_one_letter_code
_entity_poly.pdbx_strand_id
1 'polypeptide(L)'
;DDVKPAEIRKTWEQVAAETLRLDVIPPAFEQLRRKRNLRKPVPYELIPGSLARMLCADWWYRKLWKMRCEWREEQLRAVCLVSKKASPYVSYEAVMHKREQRRKSLEFFRSHELVNEDGDTLDMEDVVNASSSNPAHRRNEMMACVKGLELIAEMRGDCAVFYTITCPSRFHSTLNNGRPNPTWTNTTVRQSSDYLVGMFAAFRKAMHKAGLRWYGVRVAEPHHDGTVHWHLLCFMRKKDRRAITALLRKFAIREDREELGNNTGPRFKSELINPRKGTPTSYIAKYISKNIDGRGLAGEISKETGKSLRDNAEYVNAWASLHRVQQFRFFGIPGRQAYRELRLLAGQAARQQGDKKAGAPVLDNPRLDAILAAADAGCFATYIMKQGGVLVPRKYHLIRTAYEINEEPTAYGDH
;
A
#
# COMPACT_ATOMS: atom_id res chain seq x y z
N ASP A 1 -5.64 -38.54 -22.58
CA ASP A 1 -4.24 -38.49 -23.06
C ASP A 1 -3.46 -37.58 -22.13
N ASP A 2 -2.53 -38.18 -21.36
CA ASP A 2 -1.70 -37.45 -20.43
C ASP A 2 -0.68 -36.58 -21.19
N VAL A 3 -0.96 -35.29 -21.30
CA VAL A 3 -0.03 -34.33 -21.90
C VAL A 3 1.22 -34.21 -21.01
N LYS A 4 2.40 -34.46 -21.59
CA LYS A 4 3.65 -34.43 -20.83
C LYS A 4 3.95 -33.03 -20.29
N PRO A 5 4.43 -32.87 -19.05
CA PRO A 5 4.74 -31.57 -18.46
C PRO A 5 5.66 -30.69 -19.32
N ALA A 6 6.55 -31.29 -20.10
CA ALA A 6 7.42 -30.58 -21.04
C ALA A 6 6.66 -29.94 -22.22
N GLU A 7 5.59 -30.56 -22.71
CA GLU A 7 4.76 -30.05 -23.80
C GLU A 7 3.90 -28.87 -23.29
N ILE A 8 3.31 -29.01 -22.10
CA ILE A 8 2.55 -27.92 -21.45
C ILE A 8 3.46 -26.70 -21.26
N ARG A 9 4.71 -26.92 -20.82
CA ARG A 9 5.68 -25.86 -20.67
C ARG A 9 6.03 -25.19 -22.01
N LYS A 10 6.25 -25.96 -23.07
CA LYS A 10 6.55 -25.44 -24.42
C LYS A 10 5.40 -24.55 -24.92
N THR A 11 4.17 -25.00 -24.73
CA THR A 11 2.97 -24.21 -25.07
C THR A 11 2.93 -22.91 -24.27
N TRP A 12 3.20 -22.96 -22.96
CA TRP A 12 3.27 -21.76 -22.16
C TRP A 12 4.34 -20.77 -22.63
N GLU A 13 5.53 -21.27 -23.00
CA GLU A 13 6.63 -20.42 -23.50
C GLU A 13 6.24 -19.72 -24.82
N GLN A 14 5.51 -20.39 -25.71
CA GLN A 14 5.01 -19.81 -26.95
C GLN A 14 3.96 -18.70 -26.69
N VAL A 15 2.94 -19.00 -25.89
CA VAL A 15 1.87 -18.04 -25.55
C VAL A 15 2.42 -16.87 -24.75
N ALA A 16 3.36 -17.13 -23.84
CA ALA A 16 4.03 -16.09 -23.05
C ALA A 16 4.87 -15.15 -23.94
N ALA A 17 5.55 -15.69 -24.97
CA ALA A 17 6.29 -14.88 -25.93
C ALA A 17 5.37 -13.93 -26.72
N GLU A 18 4.23 -14.40 -27.19
CA GLU A 18 3.23 -13.55 -27.86
C GLU A 18 2.64 -12.50 -26.91
N THR A 19 2.38 -12.87 -25.66
CA THR A 19 1.89 -11.94 -24.63
C THR A 19 2.89 -10.81 -24.37
N LEU A 20 4.18 -11.14 -24.32
CA LEU A 20 5.25 -10.15 -24.14
C LEU A 20 5.42 -9.22 -25.35
N ARG A 21 5.14 -9.69 -26.58
CA ARG A 21 5.16 -8.82 -27.79
C ARG A 21 4.12 -7.69 -27.72
N LEU A 22 3.09 -7.86 -26.92
CA LEU A 22 2.06 -6.85 -26.66
C LEU A 22 2.34 -6.02 -25.39
N ASP A 23 3.57 -6.03 -24.88
CA ASP A 23 4.00 -5.37 -23.64
C ASP A 23 3.21 -5.80 -22.38
N VAL A 24 2.59 -6.97 -22.43
CA VAL A 24 1.86 -7.54 -21.29
C VAL A 24 2.71 -8.63 -20.64
N ILE A 25 2.94 -8.49 -19.32
CA ILE A 25 3.67 -9.51 -18.56
C ILE A 25 2.72 -10.70 -18.30
N PRO A 26 3.10 -11.91 -18.75
CA PRO A 26 2.34 -13.14 -18.48
C PRO A 26 2.13 -13.37 -16.97
N PRO A 27 1.02 -14.00 -16.58
CA PRO A 27 0.81 -14.41 -15.18
C PRO A 27 1.94 -15.35 -14.71
N ALA A 28 2.38 -15.18 -13.47
CA ALA A 28 3.48 -15.95 -12.86
C ALA A 28 4.81 -15.93 -13.65
N PHE A 29 5.02 -14.96 -14.56
CA PHE A 29 6.17 -14.91 -15.45
C PHE A 29 7.52 -15.02 -14.73
N GLU A 30 7.72 -14.28 -13.64
CA GLU A 30 8.96 -14.29 -12.88
C GLU A 30 9.26 -15.66 -12.24
N GLN A 31 8.25 -16.42 -11.89
CA GLN A 31 8.37 -17.77 -11.34
C GLN A 31 8.64 -18.77 -12.46
N LEU A 32 7.90 -18.70 -13.56
CA LEU A 32 7.91 -19.67 -14.65
C LEU A 32 9.08 -19.51 -15.62
N ARG A 33 9.62 -18.29 -15.82
CA ARG A 33 10.79 -18.04 -16.68
C ARG A 33 12.10 -18.58 -16.10
N ARG A 34 12.13 -18.93 -14.81
CA ARG A 34 13.36 -19.40 -14.15
C ARG A 34 13.83 -20.71 -14.78
N LYS A 35 15.11 -20.78 -15.09
CA LYS A 35 15.74 -22.05 -15.46
C LYS A 35 15.70 -23.00 -14.25
N ARG A 36 15.53 -24.30 -14.54
CA ARG A 36 15.54 -25.36 -13.52
C ARG A 36 16.77 -25.21 -12.61
N ASN A 37 16.52 -24.97 -11.33
CA ASN A 37 17.55 -24.91 -10.30
C ASN A 37 17.14 -25.90 -9.20
N LEU A 38 18.07 -26.79 -8.79
CA LEU A 38 17.83 -27.79 -7.74
C LEU A 38 17.35 -27.19 -6.41
N ARG A 39 17.71 -25.91 -6.12
CA ARG A 39 17.28 -25.19 -4.90
C ARG A 39 15.92 -24.51 -5.01
N LYS A 40 15.42 -24.28 -6.23
CA LYS A 40 14.13 -23.65 -6.50
C LYS A 40 13.55 -24.23 -7.79
N PRO A 41 12.84 -25.34 -7.69
CA PRO A 41 12.21 -25.98 -8.86
C PRO A 41 11.23 -24.99 -9.53
N VAL A 42 10.99 -25.22 -10.82
CA VAL A 42 9.95 -24.46 -11.55
C VAL A 42 8.60 -24.94 -11.03
N PRO A 43 7.73 -24.02 -10.59
CA PRO A 43 6.41 -24.38 -10.09
C PRO A 43 5.48 -24.69 -11.28
N TYR A 44 5.52 -25.92 -11.78
CA TYR A 44 4.70 -26.37 -12.92
C TYR A 44 3.20 -26.22 -12.67
N GLU A 45 2.77 -26.30 -11.44
CA GLU A 45 1.39 -26.09 -10.99
C GLU A 45 0.81 -24.72 -11.36
N LEU A 46 1.67 -23.72 -11.59
CA LEU A 46 1.24 -22.38 -12.01
C LEU A 46 0.98 -22.26 -13.52
N ILE A 47 1.40 -23.26 -14.33
CA ILE A 47 1.29 -23.16 -15.79
C ILE A 47 -0.17 -23.19 -16.26
N PRO A 48 -1.03 -24.12 -15.81
CA PRO A 48 -2.43 -24.17 -16.26
C PRO A 48 -3.17 -22.84 -16.01
N GLY A 49 -3.10 -22.32 -14.80
CA GLY A 49 -3.74 -21.04 -14.47
C GLY A 49 -3.15 -19.83 -15.21
N SER A 50 -1.86 -19.86 -15.55
CA SER A 50 -1.22 -18.84 -16.38
C SER A 50 -1.73 -18.90 -17.83
N LEU A 51 -1.81 -20.11 -18.41
CA LEU A 51 -2.35 -20.33 -19.76
C LEU A 51 -3.82 -19.95 -19.86
N ALA A 52 -4.65 -20.43 -18.94
CA ALA A 52 -6.09 -20.12 -18.91
C ALA A 52 -6.35 -18.61 -18.94
N ARG A 53 -5.56 -17.84 -18.19
CA ARG A 53 -5.65 -16.35 -18.21
C ARG A 53 -5.25 -15.77 -19.57
N MET A 54 -4.13 -16.21 -20.14
CA MET A 54 -3.65 -15.69 -21.42
C MET A 54 -4.55 -16.08 -22.62
N LEU A 55 -5.39 -17.10 -22.46
CA LEU A 55 -6.40 -17.51 -23.45
C LEU A 55 -7.78 -16.88 -23.17
N CYS A 56 -7.97 -16.17 -22.05
CA CYS A 56 -9.24 -15.59 -21.65
C CYS A 56 -9.41 -14.16 -22.17
N ALA A 57 -10.47 -13.91 -22.96
CA ALA A 57 -10.78 -12.59 -23.50
C ALA A 57 -10.98 -11.52 -22.42
N ASP A 58 -11.67 -11.85 -21.32
CA ASP A 58 -11.91 -10.91 -20.20
C ASP A 58 -10.62 -10.52 -19.48
N TRP A 59 -9.67 -11.44 -19.40
CA TRP A 59 -8.36 -11.14 -18.84
C TRP A 59 -7.62 -10.13 -19.72
N TRP A 60 -7.63 -10.32 -21.04
CA TRP A 60 -7.05 -9.39 -22.01
C TRP A 60 -7.72 -8.04 -21.99
N TYR A 61 -9.06 -8.00 -22.00
CA TYR A 61 -9.80 -6.75 -21.91
C TYR A 61 -9.37 -5.92 -20.70
N ARG A 62 -9.30 -6.54 -19.52
CA ARG A 62 -8.86 -5.86 -18.29
C ARG A 62 -7.41 -5.37 -18.38
N LYS A 63 -6.51 -6.13 -18.99
CA LYS A 63 -5.11 -5.73 -19.18
C LYS A 63 -4.96 -4.56 -20.14
N LEU A 64 -5.54 -4.68 -21.33
CA LEU A 64 -5.47 -3.65 -22.37
C LEU A 64 -6.19 -2.36 -21.96
N TRP A 65 -7.35 -2.48 -21.32
CA TRP A 65 -8.03 -1.33 -20.75
C TRP A 65 -7.15 -0.56 -19.75
N LYS A 66 -6.49 -1.30 -18.87
CA LYS A 66 -5.57 -0.69 -17.91
C LYS A 66 -4.40 0.00 -18.60
N MET A 67 -3.75 -0.66 -19.54
CA MET A 67 -2.65 -0.08 -20.32
C MET A 67 -3.09 1.19 -21.06
N ARG A 68 -4.27 1.18 -21.66
CA ARG A 68 -4.87 2.37 -22.28
C ARG A 68 -5.04 3.52 -21.28
N CYS A 69 -5.55 3.24 -20.07
CA CYS A 69 -5.75 4.26 -19.06
C CYS A 69 -4.41 4.84 -18.58
N GLU A 70 -3.41 3.99 -18.33
CA GLU A 70 -2.06 4.41 -17.92
C GLU A 70 -1.38 5.21 -19.05
N TRP A 71 -1.42 4.73 -20.27
CA TRP A 71 -0.87 5.45 -21.42
C TRP A 71 -1.51 6.83 -21.63
N ARG A 72 -2.84 6.88 -21.62
CA ARG A 72 -3.58 8.14 -21.76
C ARG A 72 -3.19 9.14 -20.67
N GLU A 73 -3.08 8.70 -19.43
CA GLU A 73 -2.68 9.56 -18.32
C GLU A 73 -1.29 10.17 -18.54
N GLU A 74 -0.34 9.38 -19.03
CA GLU A 74 1.00 9.89 -19.32
C GLU A 74 0.99 10.90 -20.49
N GLN A 75 0.11 10.73 -21.49
CA GLN A 75 -0.07 11.74 -22.53
C GLN A 75 -0.65 13.04 -21.95
N LEU A 76 -1.64 12.96 -21.08
CA LEU A 76 -2.23 14.13 -20.42
C LEU A 76 -1.22 14.85 -19.51
N ARG A 77 -0.33 14.12 -18.86
CA ARG A 77 0.81 14.68 -18.13
C ARG A 77 1.76 15.42 -19.06
N ALA A 78 2.06 14.83 -20.21
CA ALA A 78 2.98 15.44 -21.20
C ALA A 78 2.49 16.79 -21.75
N VAL A 79 1.18 16.92 -21.91
CA VAL A 79 0.56 18.19 -22.36
C VAL A 79 0.09 19.09 -21.20
N CYS A 80 0.59 18.85 -19.99
CA CYS A 80 0.33 19.64 -18.77
C CYS A 80 -1.14 19.68 -18.31
N LEU A 81 -1.98 18.78 -18.78
CA LEU A 81 -3.38 18.64 -18.32
C LEU A 81 -3.49 17.95 -16.95
N VAL A 82 -2.42 17.27 -16.51
CA VAL A 82 -2.25 16.87 -15.11
C VAL A 82 -1.24 17.82 -14.48
N SER A 83 -1.75 18.85 -13.81
CA SER A 83 -0.95 19.92 -13.23
C SER A 83 -1.75 20.71 -12.19
N LYS A 84 -1.06 21.56 -11.44
CA LYS A 84 -1.70 22.43 -10.45
C LYS A 84 -2.82 23.31 -11.03
N LYS A 85 -2.68 23.76 -12.29
CA LYS A 85 -3.62 24.68 -12.94
C LYS A 85 -4.77 23.99 -13.62
N ALA A 86 -4.59 22.79 -14.12
CA ALA A 86 -5.62 22.02 -14.82
C ALA A 86 -6.27 20.99 -13.87
N SER A 87 -5.78 19.76 -13.86
CA SER A 87 -6.25 18.71 -12.98
C SER A 87 -5.11 18.23 -12.08
N PRO A 88 -5.13 18.55 -10.76
CA PRO A 88 -4.03 18.17 -9.88
C PRO A 88 -4.09 16.67 -9.56
N TYR A 89 -2.90 16.06 -9.47
CA TYR A 89 -2.63 14.68 -9.08
C TYR A 89 -2.93 13.64 -10.16
N VAL A 90 -4.06 13.75 -10.86
CA VAL A 90 -4.54 12.81 -11.88
C VAL A 90 -5.53 13.53 -12.80
N SER A 91 -5.73 13.03 -14.01
CA SER A 91 -6.69 13.60 -14.95
C SER A 91 -8.12 13.52 -14.44
N TYR A 92 -8.96 14.44 -14.90
CA TYR A 92 -10.39 14.44 -14.59
C TYR A 92 -11.08 13.15 -15.08
N GLU A 93 -10.68 12.64 -16.23
CA GLU A 93 -11.20 11.39 -16.76
C GLU A 93 -10.90 10.19 -15.89
N ALA A 94 -9.72 10.12 -15.27
CA ALA A 94 -9.39 9.07 -14.31
C ALA A 94 -10.28 9.14 -13.06
N VAL A 95 -10.61 10.35 -12.62
CA VAL A 95 -11.57 10.57 -11.51
C VAL A 95 -12.96 10.10 -11.90
N MET A 96 -13.46 10.49 -13.09
CA MET A 96 -14.77 10.07 -13.58
C MET A 96 -14.86 8.55 -13.73
N HIS A 97 -13.82 7.93 -14.29
CA HIS A 97 -13.75 6.48 -14.40
C HIS A 97 -13.79 5.80 -13.01
N LYS A 98 -13.10 6.36 -12.01
CA LYS A 98 -13.14 5.83 -10.64
C LYS A 98 -14.50 5.99 -9.98
N ARG A 99 -15.21 7.10 -10.23
CA ARG A 99 -16.59 7.32 -9.78
C ARG A 99 -17.52 6.26 -10.37
N GLU A 100 -17.41 6.03 -11.67
CA GLU A 100 -18.24 5.04 -12.37
C GLU A 100 -17.97 3.61 -11.87
N GLN A 101 -16.71 3.24 -11.66
CA GLN A 101 -16.38 1.96 -11.03
C GLN A 101 -17.01 1.81 -9.65
N ARG A 102 -16.95 2.88 -8.83
CA ARG A 102 -17.56 2.87 -7.51
C ARG A 102 -19.08 2.74 -7.57
N ARG A 103 -19.73 3.46 -8.50
CA ARG A 103 -21.18 3.35 -8.72
C ARG A 103 -21.58 1.92 -9.06
N LYS A 104 -20.93 1.31 -10.06
CA LYS A 104 -21.18 -0.08 -10.45
C LYS A 104 -20.95 -1.08 -9.31
N SER A 105 -19.89 -0.87 -8.51
CA SER A 105 -19.64 -1.73 -7.35
C SER A 105 -20.74 -1.61 -6.29
N LEU A 106 -21.23 -0.39 -6.02
CA LEU A 106 -22.33 -0.19 -5.07
C LEU A 106 -23.64 -0.80 -5.57
N GLU A 107 -23.95 -0.68 -6.86
CA GLU A 107 -25.12 -1.32 -7.47
C GLU A 107 -25.02 -2.85 -7.36
N PHE A 108 -23.84 -3.41 -7.63
CA PHE A 108 -23.59 -4.83 -7.46
C PHE A 108 -23.79 -5.27 -5.99
N PHE A 109 -23.22 -4.56 -5.03
CA PHE A 109 -23.36 -4.90 -3.61
C PHE A 109 -24.82 -4.85 -3.13
N ARG A 110 -25.62 -3.91 -3.64
CA ARG A 110 -27.04 -3.78 -3.31
C ARG A 110 -27.93 -4.83 -3.94
N SER A 111 -27.49 -5.43 -5.04
CA SER A 111 -28.26 -6.44 -5.78
C SER A 111 -27.86 -7.87 -5.45
N HIS A 112 -26.90 -8.10 -4.56
CA HIS A 112 -26.38 -9.41 -4.24
C HIS A 112 -26.34 -9.66 -2.74
N GLU A 113 -26.62 -10.89 -2.37
CA GLU A 113 -26.52 -11.42 -1.01
C GLU A 113 -25.43 -12.49 -0.96
N LEU A 114 -24.80 -12.66 0.20
CA LEU A 114 -23.91 -13.78 0.48
C LEU A 114 -24.72 -14.86 1.15
N VAL A 115 -24.62 -16.09 0.66
CA VAL A 115 -25.30 -17.26 1.22
C VAL A 115 -24.24 -18.21 1.75
N ASN A 116 -24.41 -18.69 3.00
CA ASN A 116 -23.56 -19.71 3.59
C ASN A 116 -24.08 -21.13 3.23
N GLU A 117 -23.34 -22.16 3.65
CA GLU A 117 -23.70 -23.56 3.42
C GLU A 117 -25.04 -23.96 4.08
N ASP A 118 -25.43 -23.31 5.17
CA ASP A 118 -26.66 -23.53 5.92
C ASP A 118 -27.87 -22.78 5.32
N GLY A 119 -27.66 -21.96 4.28
CA GLY A 119 -28.70 -21.17 3.63
C GLY A 119 -28.97 -19.81 4.28
N ASP A 120 -28.20 -19.41 5.31
CA ASP A 120 -28.31 -18.06 5.88
C ASP A 120 -27.81 -17.02 4.90
N THR A 121 -28.53 -15.92 4.77
CA THR A 121 -28.19 -14.81 3.89
C THR A 121 -27.64 -13.61 4.65
N LEU A 122 -26.67 -12.93 4.04
CA LEU A 122 -26.12 -11.66 4.51
C LEU A 122 -26.13 -10.65 3.35
N ASP A 123 -26.68 -9.47 3.60
CA ASP A 123 -26.61 -8.37 2.64
C ASP A 123 -25.14 -8.02 2.34
N MET A 124 -24.77 -8.05 1.06
CA MET A 124 -23.40 -7.80 0.64
C MET A 124 -22.98 -6.35 0.90
N GLU A 125 -23.91 -5.37 0.81
CA GLU A 125 -23.64 -3.96 1.16
C GLU A 125 -23.26 -3.83 2.65
N ASP A 126 -23.95 -4.54 3.55
CA ASP A 126 -23.67 -4.52 4.98
C ASP A 126 -22.30 -5.14 5.30
N VAL A 127 -21.95 -6.25 4.66
CA VAL A 127 -20.64 -6.89 4.81
C VAL A 127 -19.51 -5.96 4.34
N VAL A 128 -19.68 -5.31 3.19
CA VAL A 128 -18.69 -4.37 2.66
C VAL A 128 -18.57 -3.12 3.55
N ASN A 129 -19.70 -2.58 4.04
CA ASN A 129 -19.71 -1.43 4.94
C ASN A 129 -19.06 -1.73 6.30
N ALA A 130 -19.18 -2.96 6.81
CA ALA A 130 -18.52 -3.40 8.05
C ALA A 130 -17.02 -3.69 7.85
N SER A 131 -16.56 -3.86 6.62
CA SER A 131 -15.19 -4.25 6.29
C SER A 131 -14.20 -3.08 6.29
N SER A 132 -12.91 -3.41 6.16
CA SER A 132 -11.83 -2.43 5.95
C SER A 132 -11.89 -1.73 4.58
N SER A 133 -12.82 -2.11 3.70
CA SER A 133 -13.12 -1.41 2.44
C SER A 133 -13.87 -0.10 2.70
N ASN A 134 -14.57 0.01 3.82
CA ASN A 134 -15.18 1.25 4.27
C ASN A 134 -14.09 2.28 4.61
N PRO A 135 -14.05 3.45 3.94
CA PRO A 135 -13.03 4.46 4.18
C PRO A 135 -12.97 4.95 5.64
N ALA A 136 -14.12 5.04 6.33
CA ALA A 136 -14.17 5.47 7.72
C ALA A 136 -13.49 4.44 8.64
N HIS A 137 -13.78 3.15 8.47
CA HIS A 137 -13.14 2.08 9.21
C HIS A 137 -11.64 2.03 8.93
N ARG A 138 -11.27 2.13 7.66
CA ARG A 138 -9.87 2.17 7.23
C ARG A 138 -9.10 3.33 7.87
N ARG A 139 -9.68 4.55 7.89
CA ARG A 139 -9.06 5.71 8.54
C ARG A 139 -8.91 5.50 10.04
N ASN A 140 -9.96 5.07 10.72
CA ASN A 140 -9.95 4.86 12.17
C ASN A 140 -8.91 3.79 12.56
N GLU A 141 -8.84 2.69 11.84
CA GLU A 141 -7.81 1.66 12.04
C GLU A 141 -6.40 2.24 11.85
N MET A 142 -6.18 3.02 10.78
CA MET A 142 -4.88 3.65 10.53
C MET A 142 -4.47 4.57 11.67
N MET A 143 -5.41 5.38 12.16
CA MET A 143 -5.17 6.30 13.29
C MET A 143 -4.87 5.53 14.58
N ALA A 144 -5.63 4.47 14.88
CA ALA A 144 -5.38 3.59 16.02
C ALA A 144 -4.00 2.91 15.94
N CYS A 145 -3.61 2.44 14.75
CA CYS A 145 -2.28 1.87 14.53
C CYS A 145 -1.16 2.89 14.80
N VAL A 146 -1.29 4.11 14.28
CA VAL A 146 -0.28 5.16 14.49
C VAL A 146 -0.23 5.58 15.96
N LYS A 147 -1.37 5.73 16.64
CA LYS A 147 -1.41 6.01 18.07
C LYS A 147 -0.76 4.90 18.89
N GLY A 148 -0.96 3.64 18.49
CA GLY A 148 -0.27 2.49 19.08
C GLY A 148 1.25 2.58 18.97
N LEU A 149 1.79 3.04 17.82
CA LEU A 149 3.24 3.25 17.66
C LEU A 149 3.75 4.40 18.54
N GLU A 150 2.99 5.48 18.67
CA GLU A 150 3.31 6.60 19.54
C GLU A 150 3.43 6.16 21.00
N LEU A 151 2.44 5.40 21.50
CA LEU A 151 2.47 4.83 22.87
C LEU A 151 3.69 3.92 23.10
N ILE A 152 4.03 3.08 22.13
CA ILE A 152 5.23 2.24 22.22
C ILE A 152 6.49 3.10 22.26
N ALA A 153 6.56 4.16 21.46
CA ALA A 153 7.71 5.06 21.46
C ALA A 153 7.87 5.79 22.79
N GLU A 154 6.76 6.22 23.41
CA GLU A 154 6.76 6.81 24.76
C GLU A 154 7.29 5.82 25.79
N MET A 155 6.76 4.59 25.84
CA MET A 155 7.23 3.54 26.76
C MET A 155 8.71 3.20 26.59
N ARG A 156 9.24 3.29 25.35
CA ARG A 156 10.64 2.97 25.02
C ARG A 156 11.60 4.16 25.17
N GLY A 157 11.06 5.38 25.34
CA GLY A 157 11.85 6.61 25.30
C GLY A 157 12.42 6.93 23.91
N ASP A 158 11.82 6.39 22.84
CA ASP A 158 12.21 6.65 21.46
C ASP A 158 11.80 8.07 21.04
N CYS A 159 12.52 8.67 20.09
CA CYS A 159 12.12 9.94 19.49
C CYS A 159 11.38 9.70 18.17
N ALA A 160 10.52 10.64 17.82
CA ALA A 160 9.78 10.65 16.56
C ALA A 160 10.35 11.70 15.60
N VAL A 161 10.55 11.31 14.34
CA VAL A 161 10.99 12.21 13.26
C VAL A 161 10.05 12.07 12.09
N PHE A 162 9.66 13.24 11.55
CA PHE A 162 8.88 13.29 10.30
C PHE A 162 9.81 13.62 9.14
N TYR A 163 9.78 12.77 8.10
CA TYR A 163 10.57 12.97 6.90
C TYR A 163 9.67 13.19 5.69
N THR A 164 10.13 14.04 4.78
CA THR A 164 9.54 14.17 3.44
C THR A 164 10.64 13.89 2.42
N ILE A 165 10.36 13.01 1.45
CA ILE A 165 11.28 12.63 0.38
C ILE A 165 10.55 12.82 -0.94
N THR A 166 11.16 13.61 -1.83
CA THR A 166 10.63 13.94 -3.15
C THR A 166 11.53 13.34 -4.24
N CYS A 167 10.96 13.00 -5.38
CA CYS A 167 11.73 12.56 -6.55
C CYS A 167 12.61 13.68 -7.14
N PRO A 168 13.66 13.35 -7.90
CA PRO A 168 14.39 14.28 -8.76
C PRO A 168 13.51 15.05 -9.74
N SER A 169 13.95 16.23 -10.17
CA SER A 169 13.23 17.09 -11.11
C SER A 169 12.86 16.37 -12.42
N ARG A 170 13.71 15.47 -12.91
CA ARG A 170 13.45 14.69 -14.12
C ARG A 170 12.20 13.81 -14.10
N PHE A 171 11.60 13.54 -12.93
CA PHE A 171 10.35 12.79 -12.80
C PHE A 171 9.11 13.68 -12.89
N HIS A 172 9.25 14.98 -12.73
CA HIS A 172 8.15 15.94 -12.75
C HIS A 172 7.87 16.43 -14.17
N SER A 173 6.65 16.19 -14.64
CA SER A 173 6.23 16.66 -15.97
C SER A 173 5.99 18.18 -16.03
N THR A 174 5.58 18.77 -14.90
CA THR A 174 5.32 20.20 -14.81
C THR A 174 6.00 20.86 -13.61
N LEU A 175 6.31 22.13 -13.76
CA LEU A 175 6.76 23.01 -12.69
C LEU A 175 5.57 23.43 -11.78
N ASN A 176 5.87 23.98 -10.60
CA ASN A 176 4.84 24.48 -9.67
C ASN A 176 3.91 25.56 -10.26
N ASN A 177 4.33 26.26 -11.30
CA ASN A 177 3.54 27.24 -12.03
C ASN A 177 2.65 26.63 -13.12
N GLY A 178 2.68 25.29 -13.30
CA GLY A 178 1.91 24.55 -14.30
C GLY A 178 2.49 24.57 -15.72
N ARG A 179 3.71 25.13 -15.90
CA ARG A 179 4.44 25.08 -17.19
C ARG A 179 5.15 23.74 -17.35
N PRO A 180 5.43 23.31 -18.59
CA PRO A 180 6.25 22.12 -18.83
C PRO A 180 7.60 22.23 -18.09
N ASN A 181 8.06 21.11 -17.55
CA ASN A 181 9.37 21.04 -16.92
C ASN A 181 10.43 20.63 -17.97
N PRO A 182 11.42 21.49 -18.29
CA PRO A 182 12.40 21.19 -19.33
C PRO A 182 13.36 20.04 -18.96
N THR A 183 13.45 19.69 -17.67
CA THR A 183 14.29 18.58 -17.21
C THR A 183 13.57 17.24 -17.17
N TRP A 184 12.26 17.22 -17.48
CA TRP A 184 11.49 15.98 -17.48
C TRP A 184 11.95 15.01 -18.57
N THR A 185 12.20 13.77 -18.19
CA THR A 185 12.71 12.72 -19.09
C THR A 185 11.61 11.74 -19.54
N ASN A 186 10.38 12.20 -19.69
CA ASN A 186 9.20 11.39 -20.04
C ASN A 186 8.95 10.20 -19.08
N THR A 187 9.40 10.34 -17.84
CA THR A 187 9.21 9.31 -16.81
C THR A 187 7.76 9.24 -16.36
N THR A 188 7.27 8.00 -16.21
CA THR A 188 5.91 7.73 -15.73
C THR A 188 5.80 7.90 -14.22
N VAL A 189 4.56 8.05 -13.74
CA VAL A 189 4.27 8.04 -12.29
C VAL A 189 4.75 6.73 -11.64
N ARG A 190 4.60 5.60 -12.36
CA ARG A 190 5.08 4.30 -11.88
C ARG A 190 6.59 4.27 -11.69
N GLN A 191 7.35 4.79 -12.65
CA GLN A 191 8.81 4.90 -12.54
C GLN A 191 9.24 5.77 -11.37
N SER A 192 8.53 6.86 -11.06
CA SER A 192 8.81 7.68 -9.88
C SER A 192 8.59 6.90 -8.57
N SER A 193 7.54 6.06 -8.52
CA SER A 193 7.31 5.16 -7.39
C SER A 193 8.43 4.13 -7.23
N ASP A 194 8.82 3.48 -8.33
CA ASP A 194 9.85 2.45 -8.35
C ASP A 194 11.23 3.01 -7.97
N TYR A 195 11.52 4.24 -8.40
CA TYR A 195 12.72 4.98 -7.96
C TYR A 195 12.77 5.13 -6.44
N LEU A 196 11.70 5.62 -5.80
CA LEU A 196 11.65 5.79 -4.35
C LEU A 196 11.74 4.44 -3.61
N VAL A 197 11.09 3.40 -4.14
CA VAL A 197 11.18 2.03 -3.59
C VAL A 197 12.61 1.50 -3.68
N GLY A 198 13.28 1.67 -4.80
CA GLY A 198 14.67 1.25 -5.02
C GLY A 198 15.65 1.99 -4.10
N MET A 199 15.52 3.31 -4.02
CA MET A 199 16.31 4.17 -3.12
C MET A 199 16.13 3.71 -1.66
N PHE A 200 14.89 3.49 -1.22
CA PHE A 200 14.59 3.07 0.14
C PHE A 200 15.08 1.65 0.45
N ALA A 201 15.05 0.75 -0.52
CA ALA A 201 15.62 -0.60 -0.38
C ALA A 201 17.15 -0.54 -0.15
N ALA A 202 17.86 0.31 -0.92
CA ALA A 202 19.29 0.54 -0.75
C ALA A 202 19.61 1.15 0.63
N PHE A 203 18.84 2.15 1.03
CA PHE A 203 18.94 2.76 2.37
C PHE A 203 18.73 1.72 3.49
N ARG A 204 17.70 0.85 3.38
CA ARG A 204 17.45 -0.20 4.38
C ARG A 204 18.60 -1.19 4.50
N LYS A 205 19.24 -1.57 3.39
CA LYS A 205 20.43 -2.42 3.39
C LYS A 205 21.57 -1.74 4.15
N ALA A 206 21.81 -0.46 3.90
CA ALA A 206 22.84 0.32 4.59
C ALA A 206 22.55 0.47 6.09
N MET A 207 21.30 0.73 6.47
CA MET A 207 20.86 0.75 7.87
C MET A 207 21.13 -0.57 8.58
N HIS A 208 20.77 -1.68 7.94
CA HIS A 208 21.01 -3.02 8.50
C HIS A 208 22.49 -3.27 8.72
N LYS A 209 23.35 -2.93 7.75
CA LYS A 209 24.83 -3.05 7.86
C LYS A 209 25.37 -2.19 9.00
N ALA A 210 24.81 -1.03 9.24
CA ALA A 210 25.21 -0.10 10.32
C ALA A 210 24.61 -0.47 11.69
N GLY A 211 23.86 -1.56 11.84
CA GLY A 211 23.19 -1.94 13.08
C GLY A 211 22.09 -0.98 13.52
N LEU A 212 21.68 -0.06 12.66
CA LEU A 212 20.64 0.94 12.94
C LEU A 212 19.23 0.33 12.77
N ARG A 213 18.29 0.74 13.60
CA ARG A 213 16.92 0.22 13.61
C ARG A 213 15.92 1.36 13.79
N TRP A 214 14.80 1.27 13.11
CA TRP A 214 13.66 2.17 13.23
C TRP A 214 12.35 1.46 12.86
N TYR A 215 11.25 2.03 13.28
CA TYR A 215 9.91 1.56 12.94
C TYR A 215 9.00 2.76 12.69
N GLY A 216 7.89 2.55 12.01
CA GLY A 216 7.00 3.64 11.68
C GLY A 216 6.04 3.34 10.53
N VAL A 217 5.57 4.41 9.91
CA VAL A 217 4.66 4.38 8.76
C VAL A 217 5.14 5.31 7.66
N ARG A 218 5.00 4.86 6.41
CA ARG A 218 5.19 5.65 5.20
C ARG A 218 3.84 5.91 4.56
N VAL A 219 3.61 7.16 4.14
CA VAL A 219 2.50 7.57 3.27
C VAL A 219 3.08 8.01 1.94
N ALA A 220 2.54 7.49 0.84
CA ALA A 220 2.85 7.93 -0.51
C ALA A 220 1.74 8.84 -1.01
N GLU A 221 2.09 10.02 -1.50
CA GLU A 221 1.19 11.03 -2.02
C GLU A 221 1.60 11.48 -3.42
N PRO A 222 0.68 11.98 -4.24
CA PRO A 222 1.02 12.64 -5.49
C PRO A 222 1.45 14.10 -5.26
N HIS A 223 2.42 14.56 -6.03
CA HIS A 223 2.58 15.96 -6.34
C HIS A 223 1.51 16.43 -7.32
N HIS A 224 1.43 17.75 -7.56
CA HIS A 224 0.45 18.36 -8.45
C HIS A 224 0.44 17.77 -9.87
N ASP A 225 1.53 17.18 -10.33
CA ASP A 225 1.72 16.52 -11.63
C ASP A 225 1.62 14.97 -11.57
N GLY A 226 1.19 14.42 -10.45
CA GLY A 226 1.07 12.99 -10.19
C GLY A 226 2.36 12.31 -9.73
N THR A 227 3.51 12.96 -9.78
CA THR A 227 4.79 12.38 -9.34
C THR A 227 4.73 12.01 -7.87
N VAL A 228 5.25 10.81 -7.53
CA VAL A 228 5.18 10.29 -6.17
C VAL A 228 6.14 11.00 -5.24
N HIS A 229 5.67 11.35 -4.03
CA HIS A 229 6.53 11.71 -2.90
C HIS A 229 6.09 11.00 -1.62
N TRP A 230 6.98 10.93 -0.66
CA TRP A 230 6.75 10.18 0.57
C TRP A 230 6.83 11.04 1.81
N HIS A 231 5.88 10.80 2.71
CA HIS A 231 5.93 11.24 4.08
C HIS A 231 6.16 10.03 4.99
N LEU A 232 7.10 10.14 5.91
CA LEU A 232 7.40 9.07 6.85
C LEU A 232 7.34 9.59 8.28
N LEU A 233 6.55 8.95 9.11
CA LEU A 233 6.61 9.09 10.56
C LEU A 233 7.42 7.93 11.12
N CYS A 234 8.59 8.22 11.68
CA CYS A 234 9.55 7.21 12.11
C CYS A 234 9.92 7.38 13.56
N PHE A 235 9.99 6.25 14.26
CA PHE A 235 10.40 6.17 15.66
C PHE A 235 11.73 5.43 15.77
N MET A 236 12.62 5.93 16.62
CA MET A 236 13.96 5.38 16.78
C MET A 236 14.58 5.82 18.11
N ARG A 237 15.62 5.11 18.55
CA ARG A 237 16.37 5.52 19.75
C ARG A 237 16.99 6.90 19.55
N LYS A 238 16.92 7.75 20.56
CA LYS A 238 17.43 9.13 20.51
C LYS A 238 18.89 9.20 20.03
N LYS A 239 19.75 8.26 20.47
CA LYS A 239 21.16 8.19 20.07
C LYS A 239 21.38 7.90 18.59
N ASP A 240 20.48 7.15 17.94
CA ASP A 240 20.61 6.73 16.55
C ASP A 240 20.05 7.77 15.57
N ARG A 241 19.27 8.73 16.04
CA ARG A 241 18.55 9.71 15.22
C ARG A 241 19.44 10.43 14.19
N ARG A 242 20.58 10.99 14.66
CA ARG A 242 21.47 11.75 13.77
C ARG A 242 22.03 10.87 12.66
N ALA A 243 22.49 9.65 12.99
CA ALA A 243 23.05 8.69 12.05
C ALA A 243 22.01 8.24 11.03
N ILE A 244 20.78 7.91 11.46
CA ILE A 244 19.68 7.49 10.57
C ILE A 244 19.28 8.64 9.65
N THR A 245 19.13 9.85 10.17
CA THR A 245 18.76 11.04 9.37
C THR A 245 19.83 11.36 8.31
N ALA A 246 21.10 11.35 8.68
CA ALA A 246 22.22 11.59 7.78
C ALA A 246 22.29 10.52 6.67
N LEU A 247 22.10 9.25 7.05
CA LEU A 247 22.10 8.14 6.11
C LEU A 247 20.91 8.24 5.13
N LEU A 248 19.69 8.51 5.62
CA LEU A 248 18.52 8.67 4.75
C LEU A 248 18.68 9.85 3.80
N ARG A 249 19.17 10.99 4.29
CA ARG A 249 19.49 12.16 3.47
C ARG A 249 20.47 11.80 2.36
N LYS A 250 21.57 11.09 2.68
CA LYS A 250 22.57 10.65 1.69
C LYS A 250 21.93 9.89 0.52
N PHE A 251 21.02 8.96 0.79
CA PHE A 251 20.33 8.20 -0.25
C PHE A 251 19.30 9.04 -1.01
N ALA A 252 18.53 9.87 -0.32
CA ALA A 252 17.50 10.70 -0.93
C ALA A 252 18.05 11.76 -1.91
N ILE A 253 19.25 12.28 -1.68
CA ILE A 253 19.86 13.31 -2.51
C ILE A 253 21.00 12.80 -3.42
N ARG A 254 21.20 11.49 -3.48
CA ARG A 254 22.35 10.90 -4.20
C ARG A 254 22.28 11.12 -5.71
N GLU A 255 21.10 10.87 -6.30
CA GLU A 255 20.87 11.03 -7.73
C GLU A 255 20.51 12.48 -8.06
N ASP A 256 20.98 12.97 -9.18
CA ASP A 256 20.79 14.36 -9.66
C ASP A 256 21.11 15.39 -8.56
N ARG A 257 22.20 15.14 -7.83
CA ARG A 257 22.61 15.97 -6.69
C ARG A 257 22.88 17.43 -7.09
N GLU A 258 23.35 17.63 -8.31
CA GLU A 258 23.74 18.93 -8.87
C GLU A 258 22.54 19.87 -9.00
N GLU A 259 21.35 19.38 -9.28
CA GLU A 259 20.13 20.21 -9.38
C GLU A 259 19.78 20.92 -8.06
N LEU A 260 20.30 20.45 -6.94
CA LEU A 260 19.97 20.96 -5.61
C LEU A 260 20.89 22.09 -5.15
N GLY A 261 22.06 22.26 -5.77
CA GLY A 261 23.07 23.20 -5.31
C GLY A 261 23.32 23.04 -3.79
N ASN A 262 23.21 24.11 -3.04
CA ASN A 262 23.36 24.12 -1.58
C ASN A 262 22.06 23.81 -0.83
N ASN A 263 20.90 23.85 -1.50
CA ASN A 263 19.59 23.64 -0.88
C ASN A 263 19.04 22.25 -1.17
N THR A 264 19.15 21.35 -0.20
CA THR A 264 18.58 19.99 -0.30
C THR A 264 17.11 19.90 0.13
N GLY A 265 16.52 20.99 0.61
CA GLY A 265 15.14 21.06 1.11
C GLY A 265 14.05 20.59 0.12
N PRO A 266 14.14 20.89 -1.18
CA PRO A 266 13.19 20.38 -2.16
C PRO A 266 13.14 18.85 -2.26
N ARG A 267 14.28 18.17 -2.03
CA ARG A 267 14.40 16.72 -2.14
C ARG A 267 14.21 15.97 -0.82
N PHE A 268 14.69 16.56 0.28
CA PHE A 268 14.70 15.91 1.59
C PHE A 268 14.47 16.92 2.69
N LYS A 269 13.44 16.67 3.49
CA LYS A 269 13.16 17.40 4.74
C LYS A 269 13.10 16.42 5.90
N SER A 270 13.57 16.86 7.08
CA SER A 270 13.46 16.11 8.33
C SER A 270 13.07 17.05 9.46
N GLU A 271 12.08 16.68 10.22
CA GLU A 271 11.57 17.45 11.36
C GLU A 271 11.52 16.54 12.58
N LEU A 272 12.31 16.90 13.63
CA LEU A 272 12.19 16.25 14.94
C LEU A 272 10.87 16.71 15.57
N ILE A 273 10.00 15.77 15.87
CA ILE A 273 8.71 16.08 16.48
C ILE A 273 8.93 16.53 17.91
N ASN A 274 8.45 17.75 18.19
CA ASN A 274 8.47 18.32 19.51
C ASN A 274 7.12 18.07 20.21
N PRO A 275 7.07 17.26 21.29
CA PRO A 275 5.81 16.96 21.98
C PRO A 275 5.04 18.20 22.49
N ARG A 276 5.73 19.33 22.69
CA ARG A 276 5.09 20.59 23.09
C ARG A 276 4.30 21.26 21.95
N LYS A 277 4.60 20.92 20.67
CA LYS A 277 3.95 21.48 19.48
C LYS A 277 2.88 20.56 18.89
N GLY A 278 2.88 19.30 19.27
CA GLY A 278 1.93 18.31 18.79
C GLY A 278 2.44 16.89 18.93
N THR A 279 1.52 15.95 18.93
CA THR A 279 1.85 14.52 19.03
C THR A 279 2.30 13.96 17.67
N PRO A 280 3.12 12.90 17.63
CA PRO A 280 3.48 12.22 16.39
C PRO A 280 2.26 11.86 15.53
N THR A 281 1.18 11.40 16.16
CA THR A 281 -0.09 11.07 15.50
C THR A 281 -0.69 12.28 14.81
N SER A 282 -0.66 13.48 15.41
CA SER A 282 -1.23 14.69 14.80
C SER A 282 -0.51 15.11 13.52
N TYR A 283 0.81 14.91 13.45
CA TYR A 283 1.60 15.20 12.24
C TYR A 283 1.19 14.36 11.03
N ILE A 284 0.85 13.09 11.23
CA ILE A 284 0.50 12.18 10.13
C ILE A 284 -1.00 12.16 9.84
N ALA A 285 -1.85 12.59 10.80
CA ALA A 285 -3.32 12.51 10.69
C ALA A 285 -3.86 13.17 9.43
N LYS A 286 -3.36 14.36 9.09
CA LYS A 286 -3.74 15.08 7.87
C LYS A 286 -3.48 14.27 6.60
N TYR A 287 -2.33 13.60 6.53
CA TYR A 287 -1.96 12.77 5.38
C TYR A 287 -2.82 11.51 5.31
N ILE A 288 -3.19 10.92 6.44
CA ILE A 288 -4.11 9.78 6.48
C ILE A 288 -5.49 10.20 5.96
N SER A 289 -6.05 11.28 6.48
CA SER A 289 -7.36 11.78 6.05
C SER A 289 -7.38 12.18 4.58
N LYS A 290 -6.39 12.94 4.09
CA LYS A 290 -6.25 13.36 2.69
C LYS A 290 -6.21 12.15 1.72
N ASN A 291 -5.57 11.07 2.14
CA ASN A 291 -5.39 9.87 1.31
C ASN A 291 -6.53 8.85 1.40
N ILE A 292 -7.49 9.02 2.32
CA ILE A 292 -8.59 8.06 2.50
C ILE A 292 -9.93 8.68 2.12
N ASP A 293 -10.43 9.65 2.88
CA ASP A 293 -11.79 10.18 2.73
C ASP A 293 -11.95 11.70 2.92
N GLY A 294 -10.88 12.38 3.28
CA GLY A 294 -10.90 13.83 3.55
C GLY A 294 -11.69 14.25 4.80
N ARG A 295 -12.21 13.31 5.61
CA ARG A 295 -12.95 13.64 6.82
C ARG A 295 -12.05 14.29 7.87
N GLY A 296 -12.63 15.24 8.62
CA GLY A 296 -11.90 16.03 9.62
C GLY A 296 -11.06 17.17 9.01
N LEU A 297 -11.10 17.33 7.69
CA LEU A 297 -10.42 18.40 6.96
C LEU A 297 -11.43 19.35 6.28
N ALA A 298 -12.69 19.35 6.74
CA ALA A 298 -13.72 20.26 6.25
C ALA A 298 -13.29 21.70 6.52
N GLY A 299 -13.30 22.53 5.45
CA GLY A 299 -12.84 23.92 5.53
C GLY A 299 -11.33 24.13 5.34
N GLU A 300 -10.51 23.08 5.37
CA GLU A 300 -9.10 23.19 5.00
C GLU A 300 -8.91 23.21 3.48
N ILE A 301 -8.09 24.16 3.02
CA ILE A 301 -7.73 24.31 1.61
C ILE A 301 -6.32 23.75 1.41
N SER A 302 -6.14 22.98 0.35
CA SER A 302 -4.83 22.49 -0.04
C SER A 302 -3.96 23.65 -0.52
N LYS A 303 -2.79 23.84 0.08
CA LYS A 303 -1.80 24.82 -0.38
C LYS A 303 -1.27 24.51 -1.79
N GLU A 304 -1.33 23.24 -2.20
CA GLU A 304 -0.87 22.81 -3.52
C GLU A 304 -1.90 23.09 -4.62
N THR A 305 -3.19 22.88 -4.32
CA THR A 305 -4.23 22.89 -5.36
C THR A 305 -5.21 24.06 -5.23
N GLY A 306 -5.29 24.71 -4.06
CA GLY A 306 -6.31 25.71 -3.76
C GLY A 306 -7.73 25.15 -3.62
N LYS A 307 -7.90 23.81 -3.71
CA LYS A 307 -9.18 23.13 -3.57
C LYS A 307 -9.37 22.61 -2.14
N SER A 308 -10.62 22.31 -1.77
CA SER A 308 -10.94 21.64 -0.52
C SER A 308 -10.14 20.32 -0.39
N LEU A 309 -9.61 20.04 0.79
CA LEU A 309 -8.89 18.79 1.02
C LEU A 309 -9.80 17.55 0.91
N ARG A 310 -11.11 17.72 1.10
CA ARG A 310 -12.09 16.65 0.87
C ARG A 310 -12.18 16.27 -0.60
N ASP A 311 -12.26 17.25 -1.49
CA ASP A 311 -12.32 17.01 -2.94
C ASP A 311 -11.01 16.39 -3.42
N ASN A 312 -9.89 16.82 -2.85
CA ASN A 312 -8.58 16.25 -3.16
C ASN A 312 -8.45 14.75 -2.81
N ALA A 313 -9.14 14.25 -1.78
CA ALA A 313 -9.09 12.83 -1.41
C ALA A 313 -9.59 11.93 -2.55
N GLU A 314 -10.59 12.36 -3.30
CA GLU A 314 -11.09 11.61 -4.45
C GLU A 314 -10.04 11.52 -5.57
N TYR A 315 -9.38 12.63 -5.89
CA TYR A 315 -8.30 12.68 -6.88
C TYR A 315 -7.12 11.81 -6.45
N VAL A 316 -6.72 11.88 -5.18
CA VAL A 316 -5.63 11.04 -4.63
C VAL A 316 -5.98 9.56 -4.67
N ASN A 317 -7.24 9.18 -4.43
CA ASN A 317 -7.69 7.79 -4.53
C ASN A 317 -7.74 7.30 -6.00
N ALA A 318 -8.18 8.15 -6.93
CA ALA A 318 -8.15 7.84 -8.35
C ALA A 318 -6.70 7.64 -8.85
N TRP A 319 -5.79 8.56 -8.49
CA TRP A 319 -4.36 8.45 -8.75
C TRP A 319 -3.74 7.17 -8.21
N ALA A 320 -3.98 6.86 -6.94
CA ALA A 320 -3.43 5.65 -6.32
C ALA A 320 -3.94 4.36 -6.97
N SER A 321 -5.22 4.36 -7.38
CA SER A 321 -5.86 3.23 -8.09
C SER A 321 -5.30 3.04 -9.50
N LEU A 322 -5.19 4.13 -10.28
CA LEU A 322 -4.67 4.10 -11.65
C LEU A 322 -3.23 3.62 -11.69
N HIS A 323 -2.36 4.23 -10.89
CA HIS A 323 -0.92 3.95 -10.89
C HIS A 323 -0.51 2.80 -9.96
N ARG A 324 -1.47 2.15 -9.27
CA ARG A 324 -1.24 1.06 -8.28
C ARG A 324 -0.20 1.43 -7.23
N VAL A 325 -0.28 2.65 -6.72
CA VAL A 325 0.61 3.13 -5.66
C VAL A 325 0.13 2.64 -4.31
N GLN A 326 0.99 1.91 -3.59
CA GLN A 326 0.71 1.55 -2.20
C GLN A 326 0.83 2.78 -1.31
N GLN A 327 -0.31 3.41 -0.98
CA GLN A 327 -0.34 4.67 -0.23
C GLN A 327 0.26 4.53 1.18
N PHE A 328 -0.01 3.43 1.89
CA PHE A 328 0.40 3.27 3.28
C PHE A 328 1.24 2.01 3.47
N ARG A 329 2.36 2.13 4.17
CA ARG A 329 3.19 0.99 4.54
C ARG A 329 3.77 1.16 5.93
N PHE A 330 3.42 0.27 6.84
CA PHE A 330 4.07 0.14 8.13
C PHE A 330 5.34 -0.70 8.01
N PHE A 331 6.31 -0.43 8.86
CA PHE A 331 7.58 -1.18 8.89
C PHE A 331 8.13 -1.27 10.31
N GLY A 332 8.91 -2.31 10.57
CA GLY A 332 9.52 -2.57 11.88
C GLY A 332 8.53 -3.04 12.95
N ILE A 333 7.36 -3.53 12.56
CA ILE A 333 6.29 -4.01 13.44
C ILE A 333 5.71 -5.34 12.94
N PRO A 334 4.99 -6.09 13.79
CA PRO A 334 4.18 -7.23 13.38
C PRO A 334 3.15 -6.88 12.30
N GLY A 335 2.77 -7.87 11.50
CA GLY A 335 1.86 -7.69 10.38
C GLY A 335 0.47 -7.24 10.82
N ARG A 336 -0.06 -6.17 10.20
CA ARG A 336 -1.41 -5.68 10.46
C ARG A 336 -2.51 -6.65 10.00
N GLN A 337 -2.22 -7.49 9.01
CA GLN A 337 -3.19 -8.49 8.56
C GLN A 337 -3.53 -9.47 9.69
N ALA A 338 -2.53 -10.00 10.40
CA ALA A 338 -2.80 -10.85 11.56
C ALA A 338 -3.63 -10.14 12.65
N TYR A 339 -3.41 -8.85 12.87
CA TYR A 339 -4.24 -8.05 13.78
C TYR A 339 -5.71 -7.98 13.33
N ARG A 340 -5.95 -7.81 12.03
CA ARG A 340 -7.31 -7.78 11.46
C ARG A 340 -8.00 -9.14 11.55
N GLU A 341 -7.30 -10.21 11.19
CA GLU A 341 -7.83 -11.58 11.27
C GLU A 341 -8.21 -11.94 12.70
N LEU A 342 -7.39 -11.58 13.69
CA LEU A 342 -7.72 -11.82 15.09
C LEU A 342 -8.97 -11.06 15.54
N ARG A 343 -9.17 -9.83 15.10
CA ARG A 343 -10.38 -9.06 15.38
C ARG A 343 -11.62 -9.68 14.74
N LEU A 344 -11.48 -10.20 13.51
CA LEU A 344 -12.57 -10.92 12.85
C LEU A 344 -12.92 -12.21 13.60
N LEU A 345 -11.92 -12.98 13.99
CA LEU A 345 -12.08 -14.21 14.77
C LEU A 345 -12.81 -13.95 16.10
N ALA A 346 -12.39 -12.92 16.85
CA ALA A 346 -13.04 -12.55 18.09
C ALA A 346 -14.51 -12.15 17.88
N GLY A 347 -14.79 -11.35 16.83
CA GLY A 347 -16.15 -10.95 16.49
C GLY A 347 -17.05 -12.11 16.03
N GLN A 348 -16.52 -13.09 15.32
CA GLN A 348 -17.26 -14.31 14.93
C GLN A 348 -17.63 -15.17 16.14
N ALA A 349 -16.68 -15.39 17.04
CA ALA A 349 -16.93 -16.16 18.25
C ALA A 349 -17.99 -15.52 19.16
N ALA A 350 -17.97 -14.20 19.32
CA ALA A 350 -18.98 -13.48 20.07
C ALA A 350 -20.40 -13.62 19.46
N ARG A 351 -20.51 -13.67 18.13
CA ARG A 351 -21.80 -13.89 17.44
C ARG A 351 -22.32 -15.31 17.63
N GLN A 352 -21.47 -16.33 17.51
CA GLN A 352 -21.84 -17.72 17.66
C GLN A 352 -22.33 -18.05 19.08
N GLN A 353 -21.81 -17.38 20.10
CA GLN A 353 -22.21 -17.57 21.48
C GLN A 353 -23.49 -16.81 21.89
N GLY A 354 -24.07 -16.01 20.97
CA GLY A 354 -25.31 -15.23 21.25
C GLY A 354 -25.14 -14.11 22.29
N ASP A 355 -23.95 -13.92 22.83
CA ASP A 355 -23.67 -12.98 23.91
C ASP A 355 -22.63 -11.95 23.45
N LYS A 356 -23.05 -10.67 23.32
CA LYS A 356 -22.16 -9.55 22.99
C LYS A 356 -21.08 -9.31 24.06
N LYS A 357 -21.19 -9.95 25.23
CA LYS A 357 -20.21 -9.89 26.35
C LYS A 357 -19.37 -11.15 26.46
N ALA A 358 -19.59 -12.16 25.60
CA ALA A 358 -18.72 -13.33 25.58
C ALA A 358 -17.28 -12.86 25.27
N GLY A 359 -16.32 -13.31 26.05
CA GLY A 359 -14.89 -13.01 25.86
C GLY A 359 -14.39 -13.56 24.53
N ALA A 360 -13.23 -13.10 24.10
CA ALA A 360 -12.56 -13.63 22.93
C ALA A 360 -12.40 -15.16 23.03
N PRO A 361 -12.43 -15.92 21.92
CA PRO A 361 -12.27 -17.37 21.95
C PRO A 361 -10.95 -17.76 22.64
N VAL A 362 -11.01 -18.87 23.39
CA VAL A 362 -9.82 -19.40 24.06
C VAL A 362 -9.02 -20.21 23.04
N LEU A 363 -7.73 -19.90 22.91
CA LEU A 363 -6.80 -20.60 21.99
C LEU A 363 -5.97 -21.66 22.71
N ASP A 364 -6.39 -22.08 23.91
CA ASP A 364 -5.70 -23.04 24.79
C ASP A 364 -4.23 -22.68 25.08
N ASN A 365 -3.91 -21.39 24.96
CA ASN A 365 -2.57 -20.86 25.21
C ASN A 365 -2.64 -19.42 25.74
N PRO A 366 -2.27 -19.17 27.01
CA PRO A 366 -2.41 -17.86 27.64
C PRO A 366 -1.68 -16.72 26.93
N ARG A 367 -0.58 -17.03 26.20
CA ARG A 367 0.14 -16.02 25.42
C ARG A 367 -0.61 -15.65 24.15
N LEU A 368 -1.21 -16.62 23.47
CA LEU A 368 -2.00 -16.39 22.26
C LEU A 368 -3.31 -15.69 22.62
N ASP A 369 -3.97 -16.10 23.71
CA ASP A 369 -5.18 -15.46 24.23
C ASP A 369 -4.93 -13.98 24.58
N ALA A 370 -3.78 -13.66 25.17
CA ALA A 370 -3.43 -12.27 25.46
C ALA A 370 -3.23 -11.42 24.19
N ILE A 371 -2.79 -12.03 23.07
CA ILE A 371 -2.65 -11.34 21.77
C ILE A 371 -4.04 -11.14 21.15
N LEU A 372 -4.90 -12.17 21.19
CA LEU A 372 -6.26 -12.12 20.70
C LEU A 372 -7.09 -11.07 21.46
N ALA A 373 -7.03 -11.07 22.79
CA ALA A 373 -7.73 -10.10 23.63
C ALA A 373 -7.25 -8.66 23.37
N ALA A 374 -5.96 -8.45 23.14
CA ALA A 374 -5.42 -7.13 22.77
C ALA A 374 -5.92 -6.67 21.39
N ALA A 375 -6.07 -7.59 20.44
CA ALA A 375 -6.61 -7.28 19.11
C ALA A 375 -8.12 -6.98 19.20
N ASP A 376 -8.88 -7.75 19.94
CA ASP A 376 -10.32 -7.56 20.17
C ASP A 376 -10.61 -6.20 20.83
N ALA A 377 -9.89 -5.88 21.88
CA ALA A 377 -9.96 -4.57 22.55
C ALA A 377 -9.54 -3.39 21.67
N GLY A 378 -9.06 -3.62 20.46
CA GLY A 378 -8.58 -2.57 19.54
C GLY A 378 -7.26 -1.92 19.98
N CYS A 379 -6.55 -2.47 20.97
CA CYS A 379 -5.31 -1.92 21.48
C CYS A 379 -4.09 -2.38 20.67
N PHE A 380 -3.77 -1.63 19.61
CA PHE A 380 -2.66 -1.98 18.70
C PHE A 380 -1.28 -1.99 19.39
N ALA A 381 -1.05 -1.11 20.38
CA ALA A 381 0.19 -1.10 21.14
C ALA A 381 0.37 -2.41 21.92
N THR A 382 -0.64 -2.82 22.67
CA THR A 382 -0.63 -4.08 23.42
C THR A 382 -0.48 -5.29 22.50
N TYR A 383 -1.17 -5.31 21.36
CA TYR A 383 -1.01 -6.33 20.34
C TYR A 383 0.45 -6.47 19.90
N ILE A 384 1.11 -5.35 19.52
CA ILE A 384 2.52 -5.37 19.11
C ILE A 384 3.42 -5.90 20.23
N MET A 385 3.23 -5.42 21.44
CA MET A 385 4.05 -5.83 22.59
C MET A 385 3.90 -7.32 22.91
N LYS A 386 2.69 -7.84 22.86
CA LYS A 386 2.42 -9.28 23.07
C LYS A 386 2.94 -10.16 21.94
N GLN A 387 3.05 -9.64 20.70
CA GLN A 387 3.67 -10.31 19.56
C GLN A 387 5.22 -10.34 19.61
N GLY A 388 5.82 -9.82 20.68
CA GLY A 388 7.27 -9.74 20.87
C GLY A 388 7.85 -8.34 20.75
N GLY A 389 7.02 -7.32 20.43
CA GLY A 389 7.42 -5.92 20.34
C GLY A 389 7.76 -5.44 18.93
N VAL A 390 8.23 -4.19 18.85
CA VAL A 390 8.74 -3.61 17.60
C VAL A 390 10.13 -4.13 17.28
N LEU A 391 10.51 -4.10 15.99
CA LEU A 391 11.83 -4.48 15.45
C LEU A 391 12.16 -5.98 15.56
N VAL A 392 11.19 -6.81 15.93
CA VAL A 392 11.32 -8.26 15.97
C VAL A 392 11.17 -8.82 14.55
N PRO A 393 12.06 -9.70 14.09
CA PRO A 393 11.91 -10.37 12.79
C PRO A 393 10.62 -11.20 12.72
N ARG A 394 9.96 -11.20 11.53
CA ARG A 394 8.67 -11.89 11.31
C ARG A 394 8.68 -13.36 11.78
N LYS A 395 9.81 -14.07 11.63
CA LYS A 395 9.93 -15.48 12.03
C LYS A 395 9.74 -15.71 13.54
N TYR A 396 9.88 -14.69 14.37
CA TYR A 396 9.72 -14.75 15.82
C TYR A 396 8.37 -14.19 16.31
N HIS A 397 7.50 -13.71 15.41
CA HIS A 397 6.14 -13.32 15.81
C HIS A 397 5.36 -14.57 16.20
N LEU A 398 4.61 -14.51 17.30
CA LEU A 398 3.85 -15.64 17.84
C LEU A 398 2.67 -16.03 16.93
N ILE A 399 1.95 -15.03 16.40
CA ILE A 399 0.85 -15.24 15.45
C ILE A 399 1.21 -14.60 14.11
N ARG A 400 1.03 -15.35 13.04
CA ARG A 400 1.30 -14.93 11.67
C ARG A 400 0.18 -15.40 10.74
N THR A 401 -0.11 -14.62 9.72
CA THR A 401 -0.98 -15.07 8.64
C THR A 401 -0.36 -16.26 7.91
N ALA A 402 -1.12 -17.32 7.73
CA ALA A 402 -0.87 -18.41 6.80
C ALA A 402 -1.77 -18.24 5.57
N TYR A 403 -1.44 -18.92 4.49
CA TYR A 403 -2.31 -19.07 3.33
C TYR A 403 -2.81 -20.49 3.34
N GLU A 404 -4.10 -20.67 3.22
CA GLU A 404 -4.73 -21.96 2.94
C GLU A 404 -4.76 -22.17 1.42
N ILE A 405 -4.55 -23.40 1.00
CA ILE A 405 -4.77 -23.80 -0.38
C ILE A 405 -6.24 -24.15 -0.47
N ASN A 406 -7.00 -23.42 -1.29
CA ASN A 406 -8.40 -23.76 -1.53
C ASN A 406 -8.45 -25.12 -2.23
N GLU A 407 -9.29 -26.03 -1.75
CA GLU A 407 -9.52 -27.33 -2.38
C GLU A 407 -10.20 -27.15 -3.75
N GLU A 408 -11.08 -26.15 -3.87
CA GLU A 408 -11.71 -25.78 -5.13
C GLU A 408 -10.84 -24.78 -5.91
N PRO A 409 -10.52 -25.09 -7.17
CA PRO A 409 -9.75 -24.17 -8.01
C PRO A 409 -10.60 -22.95 -8.38
N THR A 410 -9.93 -21.79 -8.53
CA THR A 410 -10.57 -20.60 -9.10
C THR A 410 -11.01 -20.86 -10.56
N ALA A 411 -11.75 -19.93 -11.17
CA ALA A 411 -12.13 -20.00 -12.59
C ALA A 411 -10.95 -20.16 -13.56
N TYR A 412 -9.72 -19.97 -13.08
CA TYR A 412 -8.48 -20.18 -13.84
C TYR A 412 -7.68 -21.41 -13.36
N GLY A 413 -8.25 -22.26 -12.50
CA GLY A 413 -7.61 -23.46 -11.99
C GLY A 413 -6.50 -23.22 -10.96
N ASP A 414 -6.43 -22.06 -10.31
CA ASP A 414 -5.53 -21.82 -9.18
C ASP A 414 -6.17 -22.36 -7.89
N HIS A 415 -5.38 -23.00 -7.03
CA HIS A 415 -5.76 -23.46 -5.69
C HIS A 415 -5.28 -22.51 -4.59
#